data_f29fb8c54931753c61a8e33db3c41866
#
_entry.id   f29fb8c54931753c61a8e33db3c41866
#
_cell.length_a   1.000
_cell.length_b   1.000
_cell.length_c   1.000
_cell.angle_alpha   90.00
_cell.angle_beta   90.00
_cell.angle_gamma   90.00
#
_symmetry.space_group_name_H-M   'P 1'
#
loop_
_entity.id
_entity.type
_entity.pdbx_description
1 polymer ?
#
loop_
_entity_poly.entity_id
_entity_poly.type
_entity_poly.pdbx_seq_one_letter_code
_entity_poly.pdbx_strand_id
1 'polypeptide(L)'
;MRRARVRTNHYDQDFGFQIAPMIDVVFVIMLFFMVMAGAVKVEKEINTELPGTAETSGPTDFVDEVVINISDTGEVTLNDEPMDSATSRDLPQLRATLMRAKQGSDAAKSQLMVTIVSDPEARYSRAVDVLDALAAAQIENVSFTTDEEDQ
;
A
#
# COMPACT_ATOMS: atom_id res chain seq x y z
N MET A 1 48.55 60.19 56.42
CA MET A 1 47.98 58.82 56.45
C MET A 1 46.98 58.68 55.29
N ARG A 2 47.36 58.03 54.15
CA ARG A 2 46.46 57.81 53.01
C ARG A 2 45.83 56.40 53.12
N ARG A 3 44.52 56.34 53.29
CA ARG A 3 43.77 55.10 53.31
C ARG A 3 43.57 54.62 51.88
N ALA A 4 44.18 53.45 51.55
CA ALA A 4 43.97 52.74 50.27
C ALA A 4 42.54 52.18 50.29
N ARG A 5 41.77 52.57 49.28
CA ARG A 5 40.42 52.04 49.03
C ARG A 5 40.55 50.77 48.21
N VAL A 6 40.31 49.63 48.85
CA VAL A 6 40.25 48.33 48.16
C VAL A 6 39.01 48.33 47.29
N ARG A 7 39.17 48.26 45.97
CA ARG A 7 38.12 48.00 45.02
C ARG A 7 37.85 46.49 44.99
N THR A 8 36.77 46.06 45.59
CA THR A 8 36.25 44.73 45.37
C THR A 8 35.57 44.68 44.02
N ASN A 9 36.24 44.04 43.02
CA ASN A 9 35.61 43.66 41.78
C ASN A 9 34.67 42.52 42.11
N HIS A 10 33.36 42.82 42.19
CA HIS A 10 32.34 41.79 42.02
C HIS A 10 32.32 41.40 40.57
N TYR A 11 32.90 40.25 40.24
CA TYR A 11 32.55 39.56 39.05
C TYR A 11 31.21 38.93 39.33
N ASP A 12 30.14 39.62 38.96
CA ASP A 12 28.83 38.99 38.77
C ASP A 12 29.01 37.98 37.60
N GLN A 13 29.28 36.73 37.97
CA GLN A 13 29.10 35.62 37.07
C GLN A 13 27.58 35.44 36.91
N ASP A 14 26.99 36.20 36.00
CA ASP A 14 25.69 35.90 35.47
C ASP A 14 25.80 34.51 34.79
N PHE A 15 25.47 33.47 35.54
CA PHE A 15 25.15 32.19 35.00
C PHE A 15 23.76 32.30 34.34
N GLY A 16 23.64 33.22 33.36
CA GLY A 16 22.52 33.28 32.47
C GLY A 16 22.41 31.93 31.78
N PHE A 17 21.37 31.20 32.10
CA PHE A 17 21.07 29.93 31.46
C PHE A 17 21.04 30.17 29.96
N GLN A 18 22.07 29.76 29.26
CA GLN A 18 22.20 29.98 27.82
C GLN A 18 21.23 29.03 27.12
N ILE A 19 20.04 29.55 26.76
CA ILE A 19 18.97 28.81 26.09
C ILE A 19 19.37 28.50 24.63
N ALA A 20 20.23 29.33 24.03
CA ALA A 20 20.62 29.22 22.64
C ALA A 20 21.22 27.84 22.25
N PRO A 21 22.15 27.23 23.03
CA PRO A 21 22.63 25.90 22.70
C PRO A 21 21.57 24.80 22.82
N MET A 22 20.58 24.98 23.71
CA MET A 22 19.48 24.02 23.85
C MET A 22 18.53 24.07 22.67
N ILE A 23 18.23 25.28 22.16
CA ILE A 23 17.40 25.46 20.97
C ILE A 23 18.08 24.89 19.74
N ASP A 24 19.38 25.03 19.60
CA ASP A 24 20.14 24.49 18.48
C ASP A 24 20.07 22.96 18.44
N VAL A 25 20.25 22.30 19.59
CA VAL A 25 20.14 20.83 19.67
C VAL A 25 18.73 20.37 19.30
N VAL A 26 17.69 21.03 19.80
CA VAL A 26 16.29 20.69 19.48
C VAL A 26 16.04 20.89 17.98
N PHE A 27 16.53 21.98 17.41
CA PHE A 27 16.39 22.28 15.99
C PHE A 27 17.07 21.20 15.11
N VAL A 28 18.28 20.80 15.46
CA VAL A 28 19.02 19.75 14.74
C VAL A 28 18.27 18.40 14.81
N ILE A 29 17.71 18.06 15.98
CA ILE A 29 16.93 16.84 16.14
C ILE A 29 15.65 16.90 15.28
N MET A 30 14.97 18.05 15.24
CA MET A 30 13.79 18.23 14.39
C MET A 30 14.13 18.10 12.92
N LEU A 31 15.25 18.70 12.46
CA LEU A 31 15.73 18.55 11.08
C LEU A 31 16.04 17.07 10.76
N PHE A 32 16.69 16.37 11.69
CA PHE A 32 16.97 14.94 11.52
C PHE A 32 15.69 14.14 11.33
N PHE A 33 14.69 14.33 12.19
CA PHE A 33 13.40 13.66 12.04
C PHE A 33 12.65 14.06 10.76
N MET A 34 12.73 15.32 10.34
CA MET A 34 12.14 15.78 9.10
C MET A 34 12.74 15.08 7.87
N VAL A 35 14.07 14.95 7.85
CA VAL A 35 14.78 14.22 6.78
C VAL A 35 14.46 12.73 6.84
N MET A 36 14.45 12.13 8.05
CA MET A 36 14.09 10.73 8.23
C MET A 36 12.65 10.45 7.83
N ALA A 37 11.69 11.32 8.16
CA ALA A 37 10.30 11.16 7.76
C ALA A 37 10.12 11.19 6.24
N GLY A 38 10.93 11.97 5.53
CA GLY A 38 10.96 11.96 4.05
C GLY A 38 11.68 10.75 3.46
N ALA A 39 12.55 10.09 4.22
CA ALA A 39 13.28 8.90 3.80
C ALA A 39 12.57 7.59 4.14
N VAL A 40 11.55 7.63 5.02
CA VAL A 40 10.67 6.47 5.24
C VAL A 40 9.82 6.32 3.96
N LYS A 41 10.40 5.62 2.97
CA LYS A 41 9.56 4.91 2.01
C LYS A 41 8.67 4.03 2.87
N VAL A 42 7.36 4.26 2.79
CA VAL A 42 6.40 3.26 3.23
C VAL A 42 6.85 1.98 2.53
N GLU A 43 7.51 1.10 3.27
CA GLU A 43 7.76 -0.25 2.82
C GLU A 43 6.35 -0.84 2.64
N LYS A 44 5.90 -0.72 1.40
CA LYS A 44 4.73 -1.41 0.92
C LYS A 44 5.07 -2.88 1.12
N GLU A 45 4.39 -3.48 2.06
CA GLU A 45 4.26 -4.91 2.36
C GLU A 45 5.33 -5.81 1.74
N ILE A 46 6.00 -6.53 2.59
CA ILE A 46 6.94 -7.60 2.21
C ILE A 46 6.16 -8.53 1.27
N ASN A 47 6.31 -8.31 -0.04
CA ASN A 47 5.93 -9.31 -1.02
C ASN A 47 6.74 -10.55 -0.64
N THR A 48 6.09 -11.49 0.01
CA THR A 48 6.64 -12.82 0.19
C THR A 48 6.68 -13.45 -1.21
N GLU A 49 7.79 -13.25 -1.91
CA GLU A 49 8.01 -13.88 -3.19
C GLU A 49 8.05 -15.39 -2.98
N LEU A 50 7.02 -16.08 -3.43
CA LEU A 50 7.10 -17.50 -3.63
C LEU A 50 8.19 -17.78 -4.70
N PRO A 51 9.12 -18.71 -4.48
CA PRO A 51 10.15 -19.03 -5.45
C PRO A 51 9.49 -19.54 -6.75
N GLY A 52 9.52 -18.74 -7.80
CA GLY A 52 8.99 -19.09 -9.12
C GLY A 52 8.52 -17.94 -10.01
N THR A 53 8.40 -16.72 -9.50
CA THR A 53 8.02 -15.59 -10.36
C THR A 53 9.24 -14.77 -10.75
N ALA A 54 9.47 -14.65 -12.06
CA ALA A 54 10.54 -13.85 -12.63
C ALA A 54 10.33 -12.36 -12.29
N GLU A 55 11.40 -11.70 -11.81
CA GLU A 55 11.43 -10.25 -11.57
C GLU A 55 11.06 -9.49 -12.83
N THR A 56 9.97 -8.75 -12.79
CA THR A 56 9.68 -7.73 -13.78
C THR A 56 10.10 -6.38 -13.21
N SER A 57 11.40 -6.05 -13.33
CA SER A 57 11.92 -4.72 -13.07
C SER A 57 11.55 -3.82 -14.25
N GLY A 58 10.36 -3.22 -14.22
CA GLY A 58 9.91 -2.20 -15.16
C GLY A 58 9.57 -0.90 -14.43
N PRO A 59 9.56 0.25 -15.13
CA PRO A 59 9.15 1.52 -14.56
C PRO A 59 7.73 1.39 -13.99
N THR A 60 7.42 2.18 -12.96
CA THR A 60 6.13 2.19 -12.25
C THR A 60 5.01 2.52 -13.25
N ASP A 61 4.55 1.52 -13.98
CA ASP A 61 3.35 1.64 -14.80
C ASP A 61 2.15 1.77 -13.84
N PHE A 62 1.28 2.69 -14.15
CA PHE A 62 0.01 2.82 -13.44
C PHE A 62 -0.73 1.49 -13.56
N VAL A 63 -0.91 0.82 -12.42
CA VAL A 63 -1.60 -0.47 -12.37
C VAL A 63 -3.04 -0.18 -11.99
N ASP A 64 -3.96 -0.47 -12.89
CA ASP A 64 -5.39 -0.46 -12.59
C ASP A 64 -5.70 -1.77 -11.86
N GLU A 65 -5.97 -1.70 -10.57
CA GLU A 65 -6.31 -2.87 -9.76
C GLU A 65 -7.82 -3.07 -9.70
N VAL A 66 -8.25 -4.30 -9.96
CA VAL A 66 -9.63 -4.75 -9.86
C VAL A 66 -9.70 -5.92 -8.90
N VAL A 67 -10.57 -5.84 -7.90
CA VAL A 67 -10.74 -6.89 -6.90
C VAL A 67 -12.01 -7.69 -7.18
N ILE A 68 -11.87 -9.01 -7.23
CA ILE A 68 -12.98 -9.97 -7.37
C ILE A 68 -13.11 -10.75 -6.07
N ASN A 69 -14.22 -10.61 -5.36
CA ASN A 69 -14.47 -11.39 -4.17
C ASN A 69 -15.40 -12.56 -4.50
N ILE A 70 -15.10 -13.73 -3.93
CA ILE A 70 -15.92 -14.95 -4.03
C ILE A 70 -16.35 -15.36 -2.64
N SER A 71 -17.67 -15.29 -2.36
CA SER A 71 -18.21 -15.67 -1.07
C SER A 71 -18.41 -17.19 -0.92
N ASP A 72 -18.64 -17.64 0.30
CA ASP A 72 -19.03 -19.00 0.68
C ASP A 72 -20.28 -19.51 -0.08
N THR A 73 -21.24 -18.58 -0.32
CA THR A 73 -22.49 -18.87 -1.06
C THR A 73 -22.27 -19.01 -2.57
N GLY A 74 -21.05 -18.66 -3.08
CA GLY A 74 -20.73 -18.66 -4.50
C GLY A 74 -21.13 -17.37 -5.22
N GLU A 75 -21.47 -16.32 -4.50
CA GLU A 75 -21.67 -15.00 -5.06
C GLU A 75 -20.31 -14.40 -5.46
N VAL A 76 -20.28 -13.76 -6.63
CA VAL A 76 -19.07 -13.10 -7.14
C VAL A 76 -19.34 -11.61 -7.20
N THR A 77 -18.49 -10.83 -6.55
CA THR A 77 -18.53 -9.36 -6.64
C THR A 77 -17.28 -8.84 -7.31
N LEU A 78 -17.41 -7.72 -8.02
CA LEU A 78 -16.28 -7.00 -8.62
C LEU A 78 -16.28 -5.59 -8.05
N ASN A 79 -15.21 -5.25 -7.30
CA ASN A 79 -15.12 -3.99 -6.54
C ASN A 79 -16.38 -3.73 -5.70
N ASP A 80 -16.84 -4.75 -4.98
CA ASP A 80 -18.04 -4.75 -4.12
C ASP A 80 -19.40 -4.65 -4.88
N GLU A 81 -19.39 -4.66 -6.21
CA GLU A 81 -20.61 -4.71 -7.01
C GLU A 81 -20.94 -6.18 -7.37
N PRO A 82 -22.14 -6.69 -7.03
CA PRO A 82 -22.50 -8.07 -7.33
C PRO A 82 -22.60 -8.29 -8.85
N MET A 83 -21.92 -9.33 -9.31
CA MET A 83 -21.91 -9.76 -10.71
C MET A 83 -22.63 -11.09 -10.80
N ASP A 84 -23.45 -11.29 -11.77
CA ASP A 84 -24.11 -12.55 -12.08
C ASP A 84 -24.73 -13.30 -10.87
N SER A 85 -25.55 -14.29 -11.11
CA SER A 85 -26.11 -15.13 -10.05
C SER A 85 -25.10 -16.17 -9.54
N ALA A 86 -25.20 -16.56 -8.26
CA ALA A 86 -24.32 -17.56 -7.64
C ALA A 86 -24.32 -18.94 -8.37
N THR A 87 -25.34 -19.22 -9.19
CA THR A 87 -25.49 -20.45 -9.97
C THR A 87 -25.02 -20.35 -11.41
N SER A 88 -24.74 -19.13 -11.91
CA SER A 88 -24.28 -18.91 -13.29
C SER A 88 -22.83 -19.35 -13.44
N ARG A 89 -22.52 -20.30 -14.32
CA ARG A 89 -21.17 -20.75 -14.61
C ARG A 89 -20.44 -19.84 -15.60
N ASP A 90 -21.18 -19.29 -16.57
CA ASP A 90 -20.58 -18.55 -17.67
C ASP A 90 -20.22 -17.10 -17.30
N LEU A 91 -20.70 -16.57 -16.18
CA LEU A 91 -20.45 -15.23 -15.65
C LEU A 91 -20.45 -14.14 -16.74
N PRO A 92 -21.56 -13.98 -17.52
CA PRO A 92 -21.55 -13.09 -18.68
C PRO A 92 -21.36 -11.61 -18.32
N GLN A 93 -21.90 -11.16 -17.17
CA GLN A 93 -21.73 -9.76 -16.74
C GLN A 93 -20.29 -9.49 -16.29
N LEU A 94 -19.72 -10.40 -15.47
CA LEU A 94 -18.33 -10.32 -15.07
C LEU A 94 -17.41 -10.30 -16.30
N ARG A 95 -17.61 -11.22 -17.25
CA ARG A 95 -16.81 -11.29 -18.48
C ARG A 95 -16.90 -10.01 -19.30
N ALA A 96 -18.10 -9.46 -19.48
CA ALA A 96 -18.28 -8.21 -20.22
C ALA A 96 -17.60 -7.02 -19.53
N THR A 97 -17.67 -6.95 -18.20
CA THR A 97 -17.03 -5.89 -17.41
C THR A 97 -15.52 -5.99 -17.45
N LEU A 98 -14.98 -7.20 -17.31
CA LEU A 98 -13.53 -7.45 -17.42
C LEU A 98 -12.97 -7.10 -18.81
N MET A 99 -13.70 -7.43 -19.88
CA MET A 99 -13.30 -7.03 -21.24
C MET A 99 -13.25 -5.52 -21.41
N ARG A 100 -14.22 -4.78 -20.83
CA ARG A 100 -14.21 -3.31 -20.86
C ARG A 100 -13.04 -2.73 -20.05
N ALA A 101 -12.79 -3.27 -18.85
CA ALA A 101 -11.66 -2.88 -18.04
C ALA A 101 -10.33 -3.10 -18.78
N LYS A 102 -10.15 -4.26 -19.40
CA LYS A 102 -8.97 -4.58 -20.21
C LYS A 102 -8.78 -3.60 -21.37
N GLN A 103 -9.85 -3.30 -22.12
CA GLN A 103 -9.81 -2.32 -23.21
C GLN A 103 -9.48 -0.91 -22.72
N GLY A 104 -9.99 -0.52 -21.52
CA GLY A 104 -9.66 0.75 -20.89
C GLY A 104 -8.19 0.86 -20.53
N SER A 105 -7.65 -0.17 -19.88
CA SER A 105 -6.24 -0.22 -19.50
C SER A 105 -5.32 -0.23 -20.72
N ASP A 106 -5.66 -1.00 -21.75
CA ASP A 106 -4.89 -1.04 -22.99
C ASP A 106 -4.87 0.33 -23.70
N ALA A 107 -6.00 1.05 -23.69
CA ALA A 107 -6.08 2.40 -24.24
C ALA A 107 -5.28 3.43 -23.44
N ALA A 108 -5.25 3.26 -22.10
CA ALA A 108 -4.47 4.09 -21.18
C ALA A 108 -2.98 3.71 -21.13
N LYS A 109 -2.59 2.60 -21.76
CA LYS A 109 -1.26 1.98 -21.66
C LYS A 109 -0.88 1.66 -20.22
N SER A 110 -1.87 1.33 -19.38
CA SER A 110 -1.71 0.83 -18.02
C SER A 110 -1.78 -0.69 -18.00
N GLN A 111 -1.24 -1.30 -16.94
CA GLN A 111 -1.39 -2.75 -16.72
C GLN A 111 -2.62 -3.00 -15.84
N LEU A 112 -3.51 -3.85 -16.28
CA LEU A 112 -4.63 -4.31 -15.47
C LEU A 112 -4.16 -5.47 -14.58
N MET A 113 -4.27 -5.32 -13.27
CA MET A 113 -4.04 -6.38 -12.29
C MET A 113 -5.38 -6.76 -11.68
N VAL A 114 -5.66 -8.06 -11.61
CA VAL A 114 -6.86 -8.56 -10.98
C VAL A 114 -6.48 -9.38 -9.75
N THR A 115 -7.01 -8.99 -8.60
CA THR A 115 -6.83 -9.71 -7.33
C THR A 115 -8.12 -10.49 -7.03
N ILE A 116 -8.01 -11.81 -6.94
CA ILE A 116 -9.12 -12.68 -6.55
C ILE A 116 -8.99 -12.95 -5.06
N VAL A 117 -10.00 -12.57 -4.29
CA VAL A 117 -10.14 -12.86 -2.86
C VAL A 117 -11.22 -13.93 -2.72
N SER A 118 -10.86 -15.09 -2.20
CA SER A 118 -11.79 -16.20 -2.04
C SER A 118 -12.00 -16.50 -0.56
N ASP A 119 -13.25 -16.60 -0.16
CA ASP A 119 -13.62 -17.14 1.14
C ASP A 119 -13.06 -18.58 1.28
N PRO A 120 -12.52 -18.97 2.45
CA PRO A 120 -12.02 -20.33 2.71
C PRO A 120 -13.07 -21.42 2.49
N GLU A 121 -14.35 -21.11 2.69
CA GLU A 121 -15.47 -22.04 2.50
C GLU A 121 -16.06 -21.99 1.09
N ALA A 122 -15.56 -21.08 0.23
CA ALA A 122 -16.02 -20.97 -1.15
C ALA A 122 -15.74 -22.27 -1.94
N ARG A 123 -16.65 -22.60 -2.83
CA ARG A 123 -16.47 -23.78 -3.69
C ARG A 123 -15.36 -23.53 -4.71
N TYR A 124 -14.37 -24.42 -4.73
CA TYR A 124 -13.27 -24.36 -5.71
C TYR A 124 -13.74 -24.24 -7.17
N SER A 125 -14.88 -24.88 -7.51
CA SER A 125 -15.47 -24.75 -8.86
C SER A 125 -15.81 -23.30 -9.22
N ARG A 126 -16.13 -22.47 -8.23
CA ARG A 126 -16.45 -21.06 -8.46
C ARG A 126 -15.21 -20.25 -8.80
N ALA A 127 -14.10 -20.52 -8.13
CA ALA A 127 -12.80 -19.94 -8.49
C ALA A 127 -12.40 -20.29 -9.93
N VAL A 128 -12.67 -21.53 -10.36
CA VAL A 128 -12.44 -21.94 -11.75
C VAL A 128 -13.32 -21.17 -12.73
N ASP A 129 -14.62 -21.00 -12.43
CA ASP A 129 -15.53 -20.23 -13.28
C ASP A 129 -15.05 -18.76 -13.47
N VAL A 130 -14.49 -18.15 -12.39
CA VAL A 130 -13.91 -16.81 -12.43
C VAL A 130 -12.62 -16.79 -13.26
N LEU A 131 -11.75 -17.78 -13.09
CA LEU A 131 -10.52 -17.90 -13.89
C LEU A 131 -10.82 -18.08 -15.38
N ASP A 132 -11.86 -18.83 -15.73
CA ASP A 132 -12.32 -18.98 -17.11
C ASP A 132 -12.82 -17.65 -17.68
N ALA A 133 -13.51 -16.82 -16.87
CA ALA A 133 -13.93 -15.49 -17.28
C ALA A 133 -12.74 -14.55 -17.52
N LEU A 134 -11.71 -14.60 -16.68
CA LEU A 134 -10.47 -13.84 -16.83
C LEU A 134 -9.68 -14.26 -18.09
N ALA A 135 -9.56 -15.56 -18.31
CA ALA A 135 -8.91 -16.12 -19.50
C ALA A 135 -9.64 -15.67 -20.79
N ALA A 136 -10.97 -15.68 -20.78
CA ALA A 136 -11.77 -15.18 -21.91
C ALA A 136 -11.59 -13.67 -22.15
N ALA A 137 -11.30 -12.88 -21.12
CA ALA A 137 -10.98 -11.46 -21.20
C ALA A 137 -9.50 -11.18 -21.52
N GLN A 138 -8.67 -12.23 -21.69
CA GLN A 138 -7.23 -12.13 -21.94
C GLN A 138 -6.47 -11.32 -20.87
N ILE A 139 -6.82 -11.51 -19.61
CA ILE A 139 -6.15 -10.91 -18.46
C ILE A 139 -5.15 -11.94 -17.91
N GLU A 140 -3.86 -11.57 -17.93
CA GLU A 140 -2.75 -12.46 -17.53
C GLU A 140 -2.24 -12.15 -16.11
N ASN A 141 -2.38 -10.90 -15.66
CA ASN A 141 -1.91 -10.47 -14.36
C ASN A 141 -2.98 -10.74 -13.30
N VAL A 142 -2.95 -11.92 -12.71
CA VAL A 142 -3.91 -12.37 -11.70
C VAL A 142 -3.18 -12.73 -10.42
N SER A 143 -3.63 -12.15 -9.31
CA SER A 143 -3.21 -12.51 -7.95
C SER A 143 -4.34 -13.27 -7.25
N PHE A 144 -4.00 -14.20 -6.36
CA PHE A 144 -4.96 -14.97 -5.61
C PHE A 144 -4.67 -14.83 -4.11
N THR A 145 -5.65 -14.38 -3.36
CA THR A 145 -5.59 -14.26 -1.90
C THR A 145 -6.77 -14.98 -1.27
N THR A 146 -6.57 -15.54 -0.10
CA THR A 146 -7.64 -16.11 0.72
C THR A 146 -7.98 -15.09 1.81
N ASP A 147 -9.26 -14.87 2.04
CA ASP A 147 -9.71 -14.01 3.15
C ASP A 147 -9.45 -14.78 4.45
N GLU A 148 -8.28 -14.52 5.09
CA GLU A 148 -8.02 -14.97 6.45
C GLU A 148 -8.58 -13.89 7.39
N GLU A 149 -9.81 -14.07 7.88
CA GLU A 149 -10.27 -13.31 9.03
C GLU A 149 -9.35 -13.62 10.20
N ASP A 150 -8.56 -12.63 10.62
CA ASP A 150 -7.81 -12.65 11.88
C ASP A 150 -8.78 -12.93 13.04
N GLN A 151 -8.75 -14.15 13.58
CA GLN A 151 -9.40 -14.50 14.84
C GLN A 151 -8.52 -14.10 16.01
#